data_d173885191d108e95bb362aabd4ca599
#
_entry.id   d173885191d108e95bb362aabd4ca599
#
_cell.length_a   1.000
_cell.length_b   1.000
_cell.length_c   1.000
_cell.angle_alpha   90.00
_cell.angle_beta   90.00
_cell.angle_gamma   90.00
#
_symmetry.space_group_name_H-M   'P 1'
#
loop_
_entity.id
_entity.type
_entity.pdbx_description
1 polymer ?
#
loop_
_entity_poly.entity_id
_entity_poly.type
_entity_poly.pdbx_seq_one_letter_code
_entity_poly.pdbx_strand_id
1 'polypeptide(L)'
;IYIVQARPETVESRSVNVTEQFILKDKGELLARGRAIGRKIGSGRVRILSSLDQMDQFEAGDVLLTDMTDPDWEPIMKKAAAIITNRGGRTCHAAIIARELGIPAVVGCGDATEKVAEGISATVSCAEGDEGYIYQGLLEFEHRVQSLDQMPELPVKIMMNVGNPDRAFSFSQLPNDGVGLARLEFIINNMIGIHPK
;
A
#
# COMPACT_ATOMS: atom_id res chain seq x y z
N ILE A 1 -30.37 -0.51 -14.23
CA ILE A 1 -29.03 -0.56 -13.60
C ILE A 1 -29.16 -1.56 -12.44
N TYR A 2 -28.32 -2.59 -12.47
CA TYR A 2 -28.28 -3.57 -11.38
C TYR A 2 -26.98 -3.34 -10.59
N ILE A 3 -27.08 -3.18 -9.27
CA ILE A 3 -25.91 -3.15 -8.40
C ILE A 3 -25.52 -4.59 -8.14
N VAL A 4 -24.39 -5.01 -8.69
CA VAL A 4 -23.89 -6.38 -8.57
C VAL A 4 -23.10 -6.59 -7.28
N GLN A 5 -22.43 -5.54 -6.81
CA GLN A 5 -21.68 -5.56 -5.56
C GLN A 5 -21.51 -4.13 -5.04
N ALA A 6 -21.69 -3.94 -3.73
CA ALA A 6 -21.30 -2.73 -3.01
C ALA A 6 -20.47 -3.15 -1.80
N ARG A 7 -19.27 -2.59 -1.64
CA ARG A 7 -18.44 -2.75 -0.44
C ARG A 7 -18.20 -1.39 0.17
N PRO A 8 -18.46 -1.18 1.47
CA PRO A 8 -18.06 0.07 2.11
C PRO A 8 -16.52 0.10 2.19
N GLU A 9 -15.90 1.15 1.71
CA GLU A 9 -14.51 1.47 2.03
C GLU A 9 -14.43 1.94 3.48
N THR A 10 -14.11 1.02 4.38
CA THR A 10 -14.29 1.22 5.81
C THR A 10 -13.09 1.90 6.50
N VAL A 11 -11.95 2.06 5.85
CA VAL A 11 -10.72 2.44 6.54
C VAL A 11 -10.25 3.87 6.23
N GLU A 12 -10.43 4.35 5.02
CA GLU A 12 -9.96 5.70 4.65
C GLU A 12 -10.97 6.83 4.94
N SER A 13 -12.25 6.49 5.16
CA SER A 13 -13.30 7.50 5.34
C SER A 13 -13.42 8.08 6.76
N ARG A 14 -12.66 7.57 7.73
CA ARG A 14 -12.77 8.00 9.15
C ARG A 14 -11.77 9.07 9.59
N SER A 15 -10.78 9.41 8.78
CA SER A 15 -9.84 10.50 9.08
C SER A 15 -9.96 11.62 8.06
N VAL A 16 -11.11 12.27 8.04
CA VAL A 16 -11.47 13.26 7.01
C VAL A 16 -10.54 14.49 6.99
N ASN A 17 -9.73 14.70 8.03
CA ASN A 17 -8.97 15.94 8.18
C ASN A 17 -7.49 15.74 8.51
N VAL A 18 -6.93 14.57 8.25
CA VAL A 18 -5.53 14.28 8.56
C VAL A 18 -4.86 13.58 7.39
N THR A 19 -3.74 14.11 6.93
CA THR A 19 -2.87 13.44 5.96
C THR A 19 -1.69 12.82 6.69
N GLU A 20 -1.50 11.52 6.48
CA GLU A 20 -0.33 10.79 6.99
C GLU A 20 0.70 10.64 5.88
N GLN A 21 1.94 10.95 6.19
CA GLN A 21 3.08 10.76 5.30
C GLN A 21 4.18 9.99 6.01
N PHE A 22 4.65 8.92 5.37
CA PHE A 22 5.79 8.14 5.83
C PHE A 22 6.99 8.48 4.95
N ILE A 23 8.11 8.82 5.56
CA ILE A 23 9.35 9.20 4.87
C ILE A 23 10.48 8.36 5.41
N LEU A 24 11.04 7.49 4.57
CA LEU A 24 12.22 6.72 4.92
C LEU A 24 13.42 7.66 5.00
N LYS A 25 14.18 7.62 6.13
CA LYS A 25 15.34 8.49 6.32
C LYS A 25 16.56 8.00 5.55
N ASP A 26 16.80 6.69 5.62
CA ASP A 26 17.93 6.05 4.97
C ASP A 26 17.46 4.82 4.19
N LYS A 27 18.15 4.47 3.11
CA LYS A 27 17.91 3.25 2.34
C LYS A 27 18.93 2.19 2.74
N GLY A 28 18.40 1.05 3.17
CA GLY A 28 19.21 -0.14 3.39
C GLY A 28 19.50 -0.91 2.11
N GLU A 29 20.11 -2.07 2.25
CA GLU A 29 20.27 -3.01 1.15
C GLU A 29 18.90 -3.46 0.64
N LEU A 30 18.68 -3.34 -0.67
CA LEU A 30 17.46 -3.76 -1.31
C LEU A 30 17.42 -5.28 -1.48
N LEU A 31 16.48 -5.94 -0.82
CA LEU A 31 16.31 -7.39 -0.88
C LEU A 31 15.33 -7.81 -1.99
N ALA A 32 14.21 -7.12 -2.10
CA ALA A 32 13.21 -7.39 -3.12
C ALA A 32 12.36 -6.14 -3.40
N ARG A 33 11.63 -6.17 -4.51
CA ARG A 33 10.67 -5.13 -4.87
C ARG A 33 9.44 -5.74 -5.53
N GLY A 34 8.33 -5.01 -5.48
CA GLY A 34 7.08 -5.40 -6.10
C GLY A 34 6.12 -4.23 -6.18
N ARG A 35 4.85 -4.51 -6.24
CA ARG A 35 3.79 -3.50 -6.30
C ARG A 35 3.43 -3.04 -4.88
N ALA A 36 3.50 -1.74 -4.63
CA ALA A 36 3.09 -1.15 -3.35
C ALA A 36 1.56 -1.20 -3.17
N ILE A 37 1.14 -1.59 -1.98
CA ILE A 37 -0.24 -1.53 -1.51
C ILE A 37 -0.27 -0.66 -0.25
N GLY A 38 -1.04 0.42 -0.32
CA GLY A 38 -1.00 1.47 0.70
C GLY A 38 0.17 2.43 0.52
N ARG A 39 0.46 3.21 1.58
CA ARG A 39 1.51 4.25 1.60
C ARG A 39 2.34 4.23 2.86
N LYS A 40 2.17 3.21 3.69
CA LYS A 40 2.84 3.08 4.97
C LYS A 40 4.18 2.38 4.84
N ILE A 41 4.94 2.45 5.91
CA ILE A 41 6.16 1.68 6.12
C ILE A 41 5.92 0.77 7.31
N GLY A 42 6.30 -0.49 7.21
CA GLY A 42 6.26 -1.45 8.31
C GLY A 42 7.60 -2.15 8.44
N SER A 43 8.04 -2.39 9.67
CA SER A 43 9.30 -3.05 9.95
C SER A 43 9.10 -4.16 10.97
N GLY A 44 9.82 -5.25 10.81
CA GLY A 44 9.75 -6.39 11.71
C GLY A 44 10.67 -7.52 11.28
N ARG A 45 10.59 -8.63 12.00
CA ARG A 45 11.30 -9.86 11.65
C ARG A 45 10.52 -10.58 10.55
N VAL A 46 11.22 -10.99 9.51
CA VAL A 46 10.61 -11.73 8.40
C VAL A 46 10.30 -13.17 8.82
N ARG A 47 9.05 -13.57 8.59
CA ARG A 47 8.56 -14.94 8.71
C ARG A 47 8.10 -15.43 7.36
N ILE A 48 8.79 -16.46 6.87
CA ILE A 48 8.46 -17.12 5.60
C ILE A 48 7.52 -18.28 5.92
N LEU A 49 6.27 -18.16 5.52
CA LEU A 49 5.27 -19.20 5.72
C LEU A 49 4.86 -19.80 4.38
N SER A 50 4.98 -21.11 4.26
CA SER A 50 4.54 -21.86 3.07
C SER A 50 3.14 -22.46 3.22
N SER A 51 2.68 -22.65 4.46
CA SER A 51 1.34 -23.16 4.77
C SER A 51 0.81 -22.58 6.08
N LEU A 52 -0.50 -22.72 6.29
CA LEU A 52 -1.19 -22.30 7.51
C LEU A 52 -0.80 -23.10 8.74
N ASP A 53 -0.29 -24.32 8.57
CA ASP A 53 0.17 -25.16 9.70
C ASP A 53 1.34 -24.52 10.47
N GLN A 54 2.00 -23.52 9.88
CA GLN A 54 3.11 -22.78 10.47
C GLN A 54 2.68 -21.51 11.21
N MET A 55 1.37 -21.26 11.33
CA MET A 55 0.81 -20.04 11.94
C MET A 55 1.29 -19.78 13.36
N ASP A 56 1.52 -20.83 14.14
CA ASP A 56 1.97 -20.71 15.53
C ASP A 56 3.36 -20.10 15.67
N GLN A 57 4.13 -20.08 14.59
CA GLN A 57 5.47 -19.48 14.57
C GLN A 57 5.44 -17.97 14.31
N PHE A 58 4.27 -17.41 13.94
CA PHE A 58 4.11 -16.00 13.58
C PHE A 58 3.73 -15.16 14.80
N GLU A 59 4.57 -14.21 15.13
CA GLU A 59 4.37 -13.28 16.24
C GLU A 59 3.79 -11.94 15.76
N ALA A 60 3.10 -11.24 16.64
CA ALA A 60 2.58 -9.91 16.33
C ALA A 60 3.73 -8.93 16.07
N GLY A 61 3.67 -8.23 14.95
CA GLY A 61 4.73 -7.33 14.51
C GLY A 61 5.77 -7.95 13.58
N ASP A 62 5.64 -9.26 13.28
CA ASP A 62 6.46 -9.88 12.24
C ASP A 62 6.04 -9.41 10.82
N VAL A 63 6.94 -9.51 9.87
CA VAL A 63 6.69 -9.30 8.45
C VAL A 63 6.36 -10.64 7.82
N LEU A 64 5.14 -10.76 7.31
CA LEU A 64 4.70 -11.97 6.60
C LEU A 64 5.29 -12.00 5.19
N LEU A 65 6.02 -13.07 4.88
CA LEU A 65 6.49 -13.38 3.53
C LEU A 65 5.97 -14.74 3.10
N THR A 66 5.25 -14.79 2.00
CA THR A 66 4.67 -16.03 1.46
C THR A 66 4.57 -15.97 -0.07
N ASP A 67 4.31 -17.10 -0.71
CA ASP A 67 4.11 -17.15 -2.14
C ASP A 67 2.82 -16.42 -2.56
N MET A 68 1.70 -16.74 -1.90
CA MET A 68 0.40 -16.07 -2.06
C MET A 68 -0.47 -16.31 -0.83
N THR A 69 -1.52 -15.50 -0.66
CA THR A 69 -2.49 -15.65 0.42
C THR A 69 -3.88 -15.99 -0.12
N ASP A 70 -4.68 -16.62 0.71
CA ASP A 70 -6.12 -16.89 0.55
C ASP A 70 -6.88 -16.41 1.81
N PRO A 71 -8.21 -16.51 1.87
CA PRO A 71 -8.99 -16.01 3.01
C PRO A 71 -8.60 -16.59 4.38
N ASP A 72 -8.08 -17.78 4.43
CA ASP A 72 -7.70 -18.44 5.69
C ASP A 72 -6.45 -17.82 6.34
N TRP A 73 -5.70 -16.99 5.59
CA TRP A 73 -4.53 -16.25 6.09
C TRP A 73 -4.88 -14.98 6.87
N GLU A 74 -6.12 -14.53 6.87
CA GLU A 74 -6.54 -13.27 7.48
C GLU A 74 -6.14 -13.14 8.98
N PRO A 75 -6.22 -14.20 9.82
CA PRO A 75 -5.82 -14.10 11.23
C PRO A 75 -4.33 -13.74 11.42
N ILE A 76 -3.43 -14.23 10.55
CA ILE A 76 -2.01 -13.88 10.58
C ILE A 76 -1.81 -12.47 10.04
N MET A 77 -2.45 -12.15 8.92
CA MET A 77 -2.31 -10.86 8.28
C MET A 77 -2.66 -9.71 9.23
N LYS A 78 -3.65 -9.90 10.12
CA LYS A 78 -4.03 -8.93 11.17
C LYS A 78 -2.94 -8.63 12.19
N LYS A 79 -2.00 -9.56 12.39
CA LYS A 79 -0.88 -9.42 13.34
C LYS A 79 0.38 -8.87 12.67
N ALA A 80 0.43 -8.91 11.33
CA ALA A 80 1.61 -8.56 10.57
C ALA A 80 1.92 -7.06 10.61
N ALA A 81 3.18 -6.69 10.74
CA ALA A 81 3.66 -5.32 10.54
C ALA A 81 3.67 -4.93 9.05
N ALA A 82 3.89 -5.90 8.18
CA ALA A 82 3.82 -5.77 6.72
C ALA A 82 3.60 -7.13 6.07
N ILE A 83 3.18 -7.13 4.81
CA ILE A 83 2.90 -8.34 4.04
C ILE A 83 3.69 -8.30 2.73
N ILE A 84 4.34 -9.42 2.39
CA ILE A 84 5.10 -9.58 1.15
C ILE A 84 4.60 -10.85 0.46
N THR A 85 4.30 -10.77 -0.83
CA THR A 85 3.95 -11.95 -1.62
C THR A 85 4.74 -12.04 -2.91
N ASN A 86 5.15 -13.26 -3.29
CA ASN A 86 5.79 -13.50 -4.59
C ASN A 86 4.82 -13.23 -5.72
N ARG A 87 3.60 -13.74 -5.59
CA ARG A 87 2.55 -13.63 -6.60
C ARG A 87 1.46 -12.65 -6.18
N GLY A 88 0.80 -12.11 -7.18
CA GLY A 88 -0.34 -11.24 -7.00
C GLY A 88 -0.18 -9.86 -7.62
N GLY A 89 -1.29 -9.16 -7.68
CA GLY A 89 -1.39 -7.80 -8.18
C GLY A 89 -2.27 -6.95 -7.28
N ARG A 90 -2.66 -5.76 -7.72
CA ARG A 90 -3.46 -4.81 -6.93
C ARG A 90 -4.83 -5.34 -6.49
N THR A 91 -5.32 -6.40 -7.11
CA THR A 91 -6.63 -7.01 -6.84
C THR A 91 -6.54 -8.40 -6.22
N CYS A 92 -5.33 -8.89 -5.89
CA CYS A 92 -5.19 -10.16 -5.20
C CYS A 92 -5.68 -10.08 -3.74
N HIS A 93 -5.92 -11.21 -3.12
CA HIS A 93 -6.40 -11.30 -1.74
C HIS A 93 -5.51 -10.51 -0.76
N ALA A 94 -4.19 -10.70 -0.81
CA ALA A 94 -3.24 -9.96 0.03
C ALA A 94 -3.42 -8.43 -0.10
N ALA A 95 -3.60 -7.93 -1.32
CA ALA A 95 -3.76 -6.50 -1.57
C ALA A 95 -5.09 -5.94 -1.04
N ILE A 96 -6.16 -6.72 -1.15
CA ILE A 96 -7.49 -6.31 -0.64
C ILE A 96 -7.45 -6.23 0.88
N ILE A 97 -7.03 -7.30 1.53
CA ILE A 97 -6.98 -7.36 3.01
C ILE A 97 -5.98 -6.35 3.58
N ALA A 98 -4.82 -6.17 2.96
CA ALA A 98 -3.85 -5.16 3.41
C ALA A 98 -4.44 -3.74 3.41
N ARG A 99 -5.25 -3.38 2.39
CA ARG A 99 -5.97 -2.09 2.37
C ARG A 99 -7.02 -2.01 3.48
N GLU A 100 -7.81 -3.06 3.66
CA GLU A 100 -8.85 -3.10 4.70
C GLU A 100 -8.25 -2.99 6.11
N LEU A 101 -7.11 -3.62 6.35
CA LEU A 101 -6.40 -3.56 7.62
C LEU A 101 -5.52 -2.30 7.80
N GLY A 102 -5.26 -1.55 6.72
CA GLY A 102 -4.35 -0.41 6.73
C GLY A 102 -2.89 -0.81 6.97
N ILE A 103 -2.50 -2.02 6.56
CA ILE A 103 -1.15 -2.59 6.70
C ILE A 103 -0.41 -2.43 5.36
N PRO A 104 0.87 -2.00 5.35
CA PRO A 104 1.64 -1.95 4.11
C PRO A 104 1.86 -3.35 3.55
N ALA A 105 1.68 -3.50 2.23
CA ALA A 105 1.99 -4.75 1.57
C ALA A 105 2.71 -4.52 0.25
N VAL A 106 3.62 -5.43 -0.10
CA VAL A 106 4.29 -5.46 -1.39
C VAL A 106 3.98 -6.80 -2.05
N VAL A 107 3.28 -6.74 -3.18
CA VAL A 107 2.81 -7.93 -3.89
C VAL A 107 3.48 -8.08 -5.25
N GLY A 108 3.56 -9.32 -5.74
CA GLY A 108 4.16 -9.58 -7.03
C GLY A 108 5.68 -9.43 -7.05
N CYS A 109 6.35 -9.80 -5.96
CA CYS A 109 7.81 -9.72 -5.82
C CYS A 109 8.58 -10.80 -6.62
N GLY A 110 7.88 -11.78 -7.17
CA GLY A 110 8.47 -12.87 -7.96
C GLY A 110 9.13 -13.94 -7.09
N ASP A 111 10.30 -13.68 -6.60
CA ASP A 111 11.17 -14.62 -5.92
C ASP A 111 11.64 -14.17 -4.51
N ALA A 112 10.86 -13.31 -3.86
CA ALA A 112 11.23 -12.77 -2.55
C ALA A 112 11.43 -13.87 -1.48
N THR A 113 10.68 -14.97 -1.54
CA THR A 113 10.85 -16.12 -0.62
C THR A 113 12.19 -16.84 -0.78
N GLU A 114 12.88 -16.66 -1.89
CA GLU A 114 14.22 -17.24 -2.14
C GLU A 114 15.33 -16.24 -1.80
N LYS A 115 15.07 -14.93 -1.97
CA LYS A 115 16.06 -13.86 -1.78
C LYS A 115 16.16 -13.36 -0.36
N VAL A 116 15.05 -13.38 0.35
CA VAL A 116 14.95 -12.88 1.72
C VAL A 116 15.12 -14.05 2.69
N ALA A 117 16.07 -13.96 3.60
CA ALA A 117 16.31 -15.01 4.57
C ALA A 117 15.27 -14.99 5.69
N GLU A 118 14.89 -16.18 6.17
CA GLU A 118 14.03 -16.36 7.33
C GLU A 118 14.64 -15.71 8.57
N GLY A 119 13.82 -15.00 9.36
CA GLY A 119 14.19 -14.46 10.66
C GLY A 119 15.03 -13.18 10.65
N ILE A 120 15.41 -12.66 9.47
CA ILE A 120 16.09 -11.36 9.42
C ILE A 120 15.12 -10.21 9.72
N SER A 121 15.66 -9.09 10.16
CA SER A 121 14.90 -7.84 10.25
C SER A 121 14.79 -7.20 8.87
N ALA A 122 13.61 -6.74 8.52
CA ALA A 122 13.37 -6.02 7.26
C ALA A 122 12.43 -4.83 7.46
N THR A 123 12.58 -3.85 6.58
CA THR A 123 11.69 -2.70 6.45
C THR A 123 11.00 -2.76 5.09
N VAL A 124 9.68 -2.75 5.11
CA VAL A 124 8.81 -2.79 3.93
C VAL A 124 8.27 -1.39 3.70
N SER A 125 8.70 -0.75 2.63
CA SER A 125 8.31 0.61 2.27
C SER A 125 7.30 0.60 1.12
N CYS A 126 6.12 1.15 1.37
CA CYS A 126 5.12 1.46 0.36
C CYS A 126 4.97 2.99 0.15
N ALA A 127 5.88 3.78 0.73
CA ALA A 127 5.82 5.25 0.70
C ALA A 127 6.52 5.89 -0.51
N GLU A 128 7.17 5.11 -1.36
CA GLU A 128 8.03 5.59 -2.44
C GLU A 128 7.34 5.60 -3.82
N GLY A 129 6.02 5.53 -3.86
CA GLY A 129 5.22 5.58 -5.09
C GLY A 129 4.46 4.28 -5.36
N ASP A 130 4.41 3.87 -6.63
CA ASP A 130 3.67 2.67 -7.07
C ASP A 130 4.45 1.36 -6.86
N GLU A 131 5.77 1.46 -6.70
CA GLU A 131 6.62 0.34 -6.34
C GLU A 131 6.83 0.29 -4.82
N GLY A 132 6.80 -0.92 -4.28
CA GLY A 132 7.12 -1.21 -2.90
C GLY A 132 8.50 -1.88 -2.81
N TYR A 133 9.22 -1.56 -1.76
CA TYR A 133 10.59 -2.00 -1.55
C TYR A 133 10.74 -2.71 -0.23
N ILE A 134 11.54 -3.77 -0.23
CA ILE A 134 11.91 -4.52 0.96
C ILE A 134 13.41 -4.30 1.19
N TYR A 135 13.73 -3.62 2.28
CA TYR A 135 15.10 -3.33 2.67
C TYR A 135 15.53 -4.18 3.86
N GLN A 136 16.79 -4.54 3.90
CA GLN A 136 17.38 -5.22 5.06
C GLN A 136 17.50 -4.26 6.25
N GLY A 137 17.19 -4.77 7.44
CA GLY A 137 17.29 -4.05 8.71
C GLY A 137 16.03 -3.30 9.12
N LEU A 138 16.04 -2.82 10.36
CA LEU A 138 15.01 -1.94 10.91
C LEU A 138 15.44 -0.49 10.61
N LEU A 139 14.96 0.05 9.48
CA LEU A 139 15.33 1.39 9.05
C LEU A 139 14.47 2.44 9.76
N GLU A 140 15.08 3.58 10.06
CA GLU A 140 14.35 4.72 10.61
C GLU A 140 13.50 5.40 9.55
N PHE A 141 12.28 5.72 9.92
CA PHE A 141 11.37 6.52 9.09
C PHE A 141 10.64 7.55 9.94
N GLU A 142 10.26 8.64 9.31
CA GLU A 142 9.46 9.70 9.91
C GLU A 142 8.00 9.46 9.56
N HIS A 143 7.13 9.53 10.56
CA HIS A 143 5.69 9.56 10.40
C HIS A 143 5.20 10.98 10.66
N ARG A 144 4.81 11.69 9.61
CA ARG A 144 4.24 13.04 9.68
C ARG A 144 2.73 12.94 9.60
N VAL A 145 2.08 13.53 10.57
CA VAL A 145 0.62 13.68 10.61
C VAL A 145 0.31 15.15 10.45
N GLN A 146 -0.38 15.52 9.39
CA GLN A 146 -0.75 16.91 9.12
C GLN A 146 -2.27 17.05 9.12
N SER A 147 -2.79 17.93 10.01
CA SER A 147 -4.19 18.29 9.99
C SER A 147 -4.49 19.21 8.80
N LEU A 148 -5.57 18.93 8.11
CA LEU A 148 -6.04 19.72 6.96
C LEU A 148 -7.07 20.79 7.37
N ASP A 149 -7.42 20.87 8.65
CA ASP A 149 -8.47 21.78 9.17
C ASP A 149 -8.07 23.26 9.18
N GLN A 150 -6.81 23.57 8.91
CA GLN A 150 -6.27 24.94 9.06
C GLN A 150 -5.77 25.55 7.75
N MET A 151 -6.36 25.19 6.61
CA MET A 151 -6.04 25.87 5.37
C MET A 151 -6.63 27.29 5.37
N PRO A 152 -5.83 28.33 5.14
CA PRO A 152 -6.35 29.68 4.98
C PRO A 152 -7.22 29.78 3.71
N GLU A 153 -8.24 30.62 3.75
CA GLU A 153 -8.96 30.99 2.53
C GLU A 153 -8.01 31.68 1.55
N LEU A 154 -7.93 31.14 0.35
CA LEU A 154 -7.06 31.64 -0.71
C LEU A 154 -7.89 32.44 -1.74
N PRO A 155 -7.38 33.55 -2.27
CA PRO A 155 -8.06 34.34 -3.29
C PRO A 155 -8.08 33.66 -4.67
N VAL A 156 -7.50 32.45 -4.78
CA VAL A 156 -7.40 31.65 -5.99
C VAL A 156 -7.88 30.24 -5.73
N LYS A 157 -8.43 29.59 -6.76
CA LYS A 157 -8.84 28.18 -6.69
C LYS A 157 -7.63 27.28 -6.88
N ILE A 158 -7.45 26.34 -5.96
CA ILE A 158 -6.45 25.26 -6.09
C ILE A 158 -7.12 24.08 -6.72
N MET A 159 -6.74 23.73 -7.94
CA MET A 159 -7.29 22.61 -8.68
C MET A 159 -6.22 21.56 -8.95
N MET A 160 -6.61 20.29 -8.90
CA MET A 160 -5.69 19.17 -9.08
C MET A 160 -5.60 18.70 -10.51
N ASN A 161 -4.40 18.26 -10.89
CA ASN A 161 -4.19 17.49 -12.12
C ASN A 161 -4.26 16.00 -11.79
N VAL A 162 -5.22 15.28 -12.37
CA VAL A 162 -5.43 13.85 -12.14
C VAL A 162 -5.03 13.07 -13.39
N GLY A 163 -4.00 12.24 -13.26
CA GLY A 163 -3.54 11.32 -14.31
C GLY A 163 -3.70 9.85 -13.96
N ASN A 164 -4.01 9.55 -12.69
CA ASN A 164 -4.26 8.20 -12.22
C ASN A 164 -5.60 8.15 -11.47
N PRO A 165 -6.63 7.47 -12.01
CA PRO A 165 -7.95 7.37 -11.39
C PRO A 165 -7.94 6.68 -10.03
N ASP A 166 -7.05 5.70 -9.81
CA ASP A 166 -6.94 4.98 -8.53
C ASP A 166 -6.57 5.91 -7.37
N ARG A 167 -5.91 7.04 -7.69
CA ARG A 167 -5.50 8.05 -6.71
C ARG A 167 -6.49 9.21 -6.59
N ALA A 168 -7.48 9.30 -7.46
CA ALA A 168 -8.41 10.43 -7.50
C ALA A 168 -9.17 10.59 -6.19
N PHE A 169 -9.65 9.48 -5.62
CA PHE A 169 -10.37 9.50 -4.35
C PHE A 169 -9.49 9.99 -3.19
N SER A 170 -8.24 9.50 -3.10
CA SER A 170 -7.32 9.97 -2.06
C SER A 170 -6.93 11.44 -2.24
N PHE A 171 -6.87 11.92 -3.47
CA PHE A 171 -6.60 13.32 -3.76
C PHE A 171 -7.79 14.23 -3.43
N SER A 172 -9.04 13.73 -3.53
CA SER A 172 -10.22 14.51 -3.16
C SER A 172 -10.27 14.86 -1.68
N GLN A 173 -9.52 14.17 -0.84
CA GLN A 173 -9.39 14.47 0.59
C GLN A 173 -8.39 15.59 0.90
N LEU A 174 -7.53 15.94 -0.06
CA LEU A 174 -6.67 17.11 0.07
C LEU A 174 -7.51 18.38 -0.15
N PRO A 175 -7.23 19.47 0.56
CA PRO A 175 -7.91 20.74 0.32
C PRO A 175 -7.75 21.17 -1.14
N ASN A 176 -8.86 21.19 -1.87
CA ASN A 176 -8.87 21.56 -3.28
C ASN A 176 -10.26 22.00 -3.73
N ASP A 177 -10.33 22.74 -4.83
CA ASP A 177 -11.55 23.22 -5.46
C ASP A 177 -11.99 22.33 -6.65
N GLY A 178 -11.45 21.13 -6.74
CA GLY A 178 -11.80 20.13 -7.77
C GLY A 178 -10.67 19.80 -8.73
N VAL A 179 -11.03 19.16 -9.83
CA VAL A 179 -10.09 18.72 -10.88
C VAL A 179 -9.98 19.82 -11.94
N GLY A 180 -8.77 20.35 -12.08
CA GLY A 180 -8.45 21.33 -13.14
C GLY A 180 -8.10 20.68 -14.46
N LEU A 181 -7.40 19.53 -14.42
CA LEU A 181 -7.02 18.78 -15.60
C LEU A 181 -7.08 17.27 -15.32
N ALA A 182 -7.86 16.55 -16.08
CA ALA A 182 -7.79 15.09 -16.17
C ALA A 182 -6.93 14.69 -17.36
N ARG A 183 -5.77 14.09 -17.10
CA ARG A 183 -4.86 13.63 -18.16
C ARG A 183 -5.33 12.31 -18.74
N LEU A 184 -6.26 12.39 -19.67
CA LEU A 184 -6.91 11.24 -20.29
C LEU A 184 -5.93 10.30 -20.99
N GLU A 185 -4.84 10.83 -21.56
CA GLU A 185 -3.79 10.06 -22.20
C GLU A 185 -3.14 9.02 -21.26
N PHE A 186 -2.93 9.38 -19.99
CA PHE A 186 -2.42 8.43 -18.99
C PHE A 186 -3.46 7.41 -18.58
N ILE A 187 -4.72 7.85 -18.46
CA ILE A 187 -5.85 6.96 -18.10
C ILE A 187 -6.05 5.93 -19.20
N ILE A 188 -6.08 6.37 -20.48
CA ILE A 188 -6.27 5.50 -21.62
C ILE A 188 -5.11 4.50 -21.74
N ASN A 189 -3.86 4.98 -21.67
CA ASN A 189 -2.69 4.12 -21.85
C ASN A 189 -2.52 3.09 -20.72
N ASN A 190 -2.77 3.51 -19.47
CA ASN A 190 -2.47 2.66 -18.31
C ASN A 190 -3.63 1.78 -17.86
N MET A 191 -4.89 2.19 -18.11
CA MET A 191 -6.07 1.51 -17.61
C MET A 191 -6.91 0.86 -18.71
N ILE A 192 -7.01 1.47 -19.88
CA ILE A 192 -7.82 0.98 -21.00
C ILE A 192 -6.96 0.19 -21.97
N GLY A 193 -5.71 0.63 -22.21
CA GLY A 193 -4.76 -0.04 -23.09
C GLY A 193 -5.05 0.10 -24.58
N ILE A 194 -6.17 0.71 -24.97
CA ILE A 194 -6.58 0.93 -26.35
C ILE A 194 -7.01 2.37 -26.51
N HIS A 195 -6.39 3.09 -27.46
CA HIS A 195 -6.79 4.45 -27.77
C HIS A 195 -8.06 4.43 -28.64
N PRO A 196 -9.14 5.12 -28.24
CA PRO A 196 -10.29 5.30 -29.09
C PRO A 196 -9.88 6.08 -30.34
N LYS A 197 -10.21 5.54 -31.52
CA LYS A 197 -9.99 6.22 -32.79
C LYS A 197 -11.00 7.34 -32.98
#